data_9a7027789ff4b75bfb1fa419b1028c08
#
_entry.id   9a7027789ff4b75bfb1fa419b1028c08
#
_cell.length_a   1.000
_cell.length_b   1.000
_cell.length_c   1.000
_cell.angle_alpha   90.00
_cell.angle_beta   90.00
_cell.angle_gamma   90.00
#
_symmetry.space_group_name_H-M   'P 1'
#
loop_
_entity.id
_entity.type
_entity.pdbx_description
1 polymer ?
#
loop_
_entity_poly.entity_id
_entity_poly.type
_entity_poly.pdbx_seq_one_letter_code
_entity_poly.pdbx_strand_id
1 'polypeptide(L)'
;MINLQSFGDLAAIPAGTFGPKPTTLTDGQEEALVPLWESLDGRTKIGIWDCTPGRFTADRTKAAEICHILSGSASVVDADGTGKRDISAGDMLILPIGWIGEWTIHEPMRKTYILNAE
;
A
#
# COMPACT_ATOMS: atom_id res chain seq x y z
N MET A 1 -3.93 -9.37 30.84
CA MET A 1 -4.60 -8.14 30.38
C MET A 1 -4.44 -8.01 28.87
N ILE A 2 -5.51 -7.66 28.18
CA ILE A 2 -5.46 -7.39 26.74
C ILE A 2 -5.27 -5.90 26.51
N ASN A 3 -4.21 -5.54 25.79
CA ASN A 3 -3.93 -4.15 25.45
C ASN A 3 -4.58 -3.80 24.12
N LEU A 4 -5.43 -2.78 24.14
CA LEU A 4 -6.01 -2.22 22.93
C LEU A 4 -5.07 -1.16 22.37
N GLN A 5 -5.00 -1.04 21.06
CA GLN A 5 -4.18 -0.04 20.40
C GLN A 5 -5.03 0.83 19.50
N SER A 6 -4.72 2.11 19.49
CA SER A 6 -5.31 3.10 18.59
C SER A 6 -4.23 4.04 18.12
N PHE A 7 -4.23 4.35 16.84
CA PHE A 7 -3.18 5.17 16.21
C PHE A 7 -3.64 6.59 15.90
N GLY A 8 -4.88 6.93 16.31
CA GLY A 8 -5.42 8.26 16.11
C GLY A 8 -5.76 8.55 14.65
N ASP A 9 -5.57 9.79 14.24
CA ASP A 9 -5.82 10.21 12.86
C ASP A 9 -4.69 9.73 11.95
N LEU A 10 -4.98 8.73 11.13
CA LEU A 10 -3.98 8.12 10.24
C LEU A 10 -3.47 9.09 9.17
N ALA A 11 -4.27 10.07 8.78
CA ALA A 11 -3.84 11.09 7.83
C ALA A 11 -2.80 12.04 8.41
N ALA A 12 -2.78 12.19 9.74
CA ALA A 12 -1.88 13.11 10.45
C ALA A 12 -0.58 12.47 10.90
N ILE A 13 -0.41 11.15 10.75
CA ILE A 13 0.84 10.48 11.14
C ILE A 13 1.97 10.98 10.24
N PRO A 14 3.11 11.45 10.81
CA PRO A 14 4.25 11.86 9.99
C PRO A 14 4.71 10.74 9.08
N ALA A 15 5.03 11.06 7.82
CA ALA A 15 5.56 10.07 6.89
C ALA A 15 6.91 9.54 7.39
N GLY A 16 7.21 8.30 7.02
CA GLY A 16 8.53 7.73 7.23
C GLY A 16 9.57 8.40 6.33
N THR A 17 10.80 7.90 6.36
CA THR A 17 11.86 8.41 5.50
C THR A 17 11.64 7.91 4.07
N PHE A 18 11.54 8.84 3.11
CA PHE A 18 11.42 8.49 1.70
C PHE A 18 12.73 7.94 1.16
N GLY A 19 12.63 6.90 0.36
CA GLY A 19 13.74 6.29 -0.34
C GLY A 19 13.28 5.71 -1.67
N PRO A 20 14.23 5.31 -2.54
CA PRO A 20 13.90 4.75 -3.84
C PRO A 20 12.97 3.55 -3.71
N LYS A 21 11.95 3.49 -4.57
CA LYS A 21 11.05 2.33 -4.60
C LYS A 21 11.70 1.22 -5.44
N PRO A 22 12.01 0.05 -4.83
CA PRO A 22 12.75 -1.01 -5.54
C PRO A 22 12.05 -1.55 -6.78
N THR A 23 10.72 -1.55 -6.79
CA THR A 23 9.93 -2.12 -7.90
C THR A 23 9.50 -1.07 -8.92
N THR A 24 10.06 0.15 -8.83
CA THR A 24 9.64 1.23 -9.72
C THR A 24 10.03 0.98 -11.19
N LEU A 25 9.15 1.46 -12.06
CA LEU A 25 9.38 1.56 -13.49
C LEU A 25 9.58 3.03 -13.91
N THR A 26 9.55 3.94 -12.95
CA THR A 26 9.68 5.39 -13.16
C THR A 26 10.88 5.92 -12.38
N ASP A 27 11.83 6.54 -13.07
CA ASP A 27 13.01 7.12 -12.41
C ASP A 27 12.60 8.14 -11.35
N GLY A 28 13.22 8.06 -10.18
CA GLY A 28 13.02 9.02 -9.10
C GLY A 28 11.79 8.76 -8.23
N GLN A 29 11.00 7.73 -8.51
CA GLN A 29 9.88 7.38 -7.65
C GLN A 29 10.36 6.92 -6.28
N GLU A 30 9.75 7.47 -5.23
CA GLU A 30 10.11 7.18 -3.85
C GLU A 30 8.92 6.71 -3.03
N GLU A 31 9.18 5.95 -1.99
CA GLU A 31 8.18 5.49 -1.04
C GLU A 31 8.68 5.67 0.39
N ALA A 32 7.74 5.68 1.33
CA ALA A 32 8.03 5.71 2.76
C ALA A 32 7.05 4.81 3.49
N LEU A 33 7.50 4.19 4.58
CA LEU A 33 6.71 3.27 5.38
C LEU A 33 6.75 3.66 6.84
N VAL A 34 5.59 3.55 7.50
CA VAL A 34 5.49 3.64 8.96
C VAL A 34 4.78 2.38 9.45
N PRO A 35 5.50 1.34 9.88
CA PRO A 35 4.89 0.16 10.49
C PRO A 35 4.15 0.55 11.77
N LEU A 36 2.91 0.10 11.94
CA LEU A 36 2.10 0.40 13.12
C LEU A 36 1.90 -0.81 14.01
N TRP A 37 1.69 -1.98 13.43
CA TRP A 37 1.37 -3.17 14.21
C TRP A 37 1.68 -4.44 13.43
N GLU A 38 2.05 -5.49 14.18
CA GLU A 38 2.27 -6.82 13.63
C GLU A 38 1.69 -7.86 14.60
N SER A 39 1.01 -8.88 14.07
CA SER A 39 0.50 -9.96 14.89
C SER A 39 1.63 -10.81 15.47
N LEU A 40 1.35 -11.54 16.56
CA LEU A 40 2.37 -12.38 17.22
C LEU A 40 2.95 -13.44 16.28
N ASP A 41 2.15 -14.00 15.39
CA ASP A 41 2.62 -14.98 14.40
C ASP A 41 3.27 -14.35 13.17
N GLY A 42 3.32 -13.02 13.10
CA GLY A 42 3.91 -12.29 11.98
C GLY A 42 3.12 -12.33 10.68
N ARG A 43 1.92 -12.92 10.68
CA ARG A 43 1.13 -13.08 9.45
C ARG A 43 0.36 -11.82 9.05
N THR A 44 0.03 -10.96 10.02
CA THR A 44 -0.68 -9.72 9.75
C THR A 44 0.20 -8.54 10.11
N LYS A 45 0.36 -7.62 9.16
CA LYS A 45 1.14 -6.40 9.33
C LYS A 45 0.29 -5.22 8.88
N ILE A 46 0.26 -4.17 9.70
CA ILE A 46 -0.51 -2.96 9.43
C ILE A 46 0.41 -1.76 9.50
N GLY A 47 0.27 -0.84 8.55
CA GLY A 47 1.07 0.38 8.56
C GLY A 47 0.54 1.42 7.60
N ILE A 48 1.32 2.50 7.48
CA ILE A 48 1.10 3.61 6.56
C ILE A 48 2.16 3.56 5.47
N TRP A 49 1.73 3.75 4.25
CA TRP A 49 2.62 3.81 3.08
C TRP A 49 2.32 5.09 2.31
N ASP A 50 3.39 5.81 1.99
CA ASP A 50 3.37 7.00 1.14
C ASP A 50 4.19 6.73 -0.11
N CYS A 51 3.76 7.25 -1.26
CA CYS A 51 4.45 7.04 -2.52
C CYS A 51 4.29 8.23 -3.44
N THR A 52 5.37 8.61 -4.10
CA THR A 52 5.36 9.66 -5.11
C THR A 52 4.82 9.13 -6.43
N PRO A 53 4.41 10.03 -7.38
CA PRO A 53 3.88 9.59 -8.68
C PRO A 53 4.85 8.71 -9.46
N GLY A 54 4.28 7.80 -10.24
CA GLY A 54 5.03 6.88 -11.09
C GLY A 54 4.40 5.50 -11.14
N ARG A 55 5.00 4.63 -11.96
CA ARG A 55 4.57 3.24 -12.16
C ARG A 55 5.49 2.29 -11.41
N PHE A 56 4.93 1.24 -10.86
CA PHE A 56 5.71 0.17 -10.23
C PHE A 56 4.98 -1.17 -10.33
N THR A 57 5.74 -2.25 -10.23
CA THR A 57 5.19 -3.60 -10.20
C THR A 57 4.87 -4.03 -8.78
N ALA A 58 3.85 -4.85 -8.62
CA ALA A 58 3.44 -5.40 -7.34
C ALA A 58 3.18 -6.89 -7.46
N ASP A 59 3.57 -7.62 -6.42
CA ASP A 59 3.45 -9.07 -6.33
C ASP A 59 2.87 -9.43 -4.98
N ARG A 60 1.69 -10.07 -4.98
CA ARG A 60 0.97 -10.51 -3.79
C ARG A 60 0.91 -12.04 -3.69
N THR A 61 1.88 -12.75 -4.23
CA THR A 61 1.87 -14.20 -4.18
C THR A 61 2.09 -14.77 -2.78
N LYS A 62 2.71 -13.99 -1.87
CA LYS A 62 3.00 -14.43 -0.49
C LYS A 62 2.03 -13.90 0.55
N ALA A 63 1.36 -12.80 0.27
CA ALA A 63 0.43 -12.16 1.20
C ALA A 63 -0.60 -11.33 0.45
N ALA A 64 -1.85 -11.43 0.86
CA ALA A 64 -2.88 -10.51 0.40
C ALA A 64 -2.62 -9.12 0.96
N GLU A 65 -3.09 -8.08 0.27
CA GLU A 65 -3.05 -6.72 0.77
C GLU A 65 -4.43 -6.09 0.74
N ILE A 66 -4.81 -5.48 1.85
CA ILE A 66 -6.00 -4.65 1.96
C ILE A 66 -5.53 -3.21 2.07
N CYS A 67 -5.99 -2.35 1.17
CA CYS A 67 -5.57 -0.95 1.11
C CYS A 67 -6.75 -0.04 1.38
N HIS A 68 -6.62 0.86 2.35
CA HIS A 68 -7.55 1.98 2.52
C HIS A 68 -6.83 3.25 2.08
N ILE A 69 -7.32 3.88 1.03
CA ILE A 69 -6.69 5.07 0.45
C ILE A 69 -7.07 6.29 1.26
N LEU A 70 -6.06 6.97 1.83
CA LEU A 70 -6.28 8.16 2.66
C LEU A 70 -6.18 9.43 1.84
N SER A 71 -5.28 9.47 0.85
CA SER A 71 -5.10 10.63 -0.04
C SER A 71 -4.46 10.20 -1.36
N GLY A 72 -4.62 11.04 -2.39
CA GLY A 72 -4.05 10.80 -3.69
C GLY A 72 -4.94 9.96 -4.60
N SER A 73 -4.39 9.61 -5.76
CA SER A 73 -5.09 8.81 -6.76
C SER A 73 -4.12 7.90 -7.51
N ALA A 74 -4.64 6.77 -7.96
CA ALA A 74 -3.85 5.77 -8.66
C ALA A 74 -4.74 4.91 -9.58
N SER A 75 -4.08 4.14 -10.44
CA SER A 75 -4.72 3.06 -11.20
C SER A 75 -3.95 1.78 -10.95
N VAL A 76 -4.65 0.64 -10.91
CA VAL A 76 -4.03 -0.68 -10.85
C VAL A 76 -4.54 -1.52 -12.00
N VAL A 77 -3.67 -2.36 -12.54
CA VAL A 77 -4.00 -3.29 -13.62
C VAL A 77 -3.37 -4.64 -13.33
N ASP A 78 -4.01 -5.70 -13.83
CA ASP A 78 -3.43 -7.05 -13.77
C ASP A 78 -2.17 -7.12 -14.64
N ALA A 79 -1.34 -8.15 -14.40
CA ALA A 79 -0.07 -8.30 -15.13
C ALA A 79 -0.24 -8.36 -16.66
N ASP A 80 -1.38 -8.86 -17.13
CA ASP A 80 -1.70 -8.92 -18.56
C ASP A 80 -2.25 -7.60 -19.14
N GLY A 81 -2.32 -6.55 -18.31
CA GLY A 81 -2.82 -5.24 -18.72
C GLY A 81 -4.32 -5.07 -18.66
N THR A 82 -5.07 -6.09 -18.23
CA THR A 82 -6.53 -6.03 -18.11
C THR A 82 -6.96 -5.68 -16.67
N GLY A 83 -8.26 -5.56 -16.46
CA GLY A 83 -8.83 -5.39 -15.12
C GLY A 83 -8.53 -4.06 -14.45
N LYS A 84 -8.33 -3.00 -15.23
CA LYS A 84 -8.00 -1.68 -14.68
C LYS A 84 -9.01 -1.21 -13.64
N ARG A 85 -8.49 -0.72 -12.50
CA ARG A 85 -9.26 -0.04 -11.46
C ARG A 85 -8.64 1.32 -11.18
N ASP A 86 -9.46 2.37 -11.14
CA ASP A 86 -9.06 3.68 -10.68
C ASP A 86 -9.46 3.82 -9.22
N ILE A 87 -8.55 4.30 -8.39
CA ILE A 87 -8.76 4.44 -6.94
C ILE A 87 -8.32 5.81 -6.46
N SER A 88 -9.01 6.31 -5.44
CA SER A 88 -8.74 7.62 -4.85
C SER A 88 -9.12 7.63 -3.36
N ALA A 89 -8.92 8.76 -2.70
CA ALA A 89 -9.18 8.91 -1.27
C ALA A 89 -10.57 8.38 -0.88
N GLY A 90 -10.61 7.54 0.15
CA GLY A 90 -11.82 6.91 0.65
C GLY A 90 -12.06 5.49 0.13
N ASP A 91 -11.41 5.10 -0.97
CA ASP A 91 -11.59 3.76 -1.52
C ASP A 91 -10.88 2.69 -0.68
N MET A 92 -11.46 1.50 -0.70
CA MET A 92 -10.82 0.30 -0.19
C MET A 92 -10.56 -0.64 -1.36
N LEU A 93 -9.30 -1.02 -1.51
CA LEU A 93 -8.86 -1.96 -2.55
C LEU A 93 -8.36 -3.25 -1.90
N ILE A 94 -8.75 -4.38 -2.46
CA ILE A 94 -8.25 -5.67 -2.01
C ILE A 94 -7.44 -6.30 -3.13
N LEU A 95 -6.18 -6.61 -2.83
CA LEU A 95 -5.29 -7.37 -3.69
C LEU A 95 -5.19 -8.77 -3.11
N PRO A 96 -5.94 -9.74 -3.66
CA PRO A 96 -5.96 -11.08 -3.08
C PRO A 96 -4.61 -11.78 -3.25
N ILE A 97 -4.37 -12.78 -2.43
CA ILE A 97 -3.16 -13.59 -2.54
C ILE A 97 -3.11 -14.24 -3.93
N GLY A 98 -1.93 -14.18 -4.55
CA GLY A 98 -1.73 -14.64 -5.91
C GLY A 98 -1.79 -13.54 -6.97
N TRP A 99 -2.25 -12.34 -6.62
CA TRP A 99 -2.33 -11.23 -7.58
C TRP A 99 -0.94 -10.69 -7.92
N ILE A 100 -0.72 -10.46 -9.22
CA ILE A 100 0.48 -9.80 -9.75
C ILE A 100 0.00 -8.73 -10.74
N GLY A 101 0.57 -7.53 -10.65
CA GLY A 101 0.17 -6.46 -11.56
C GLY A 101 1.02 -5.21 -11.41
N GLU A 102 0.46 -4.09 -11.85
CA GLU A 102 1.10 -2.78 -11.81
C GLU A 102 0.21 -1.73 -11.19
N TRP A 103 0.86 -0.80 -10.49
CA TRP A 103 0.26 0.43 -9.99
C TRP A 103 0.80 1.61 -10.78
N THR A 104 -0.05 2.59 -11.05
CA THR A 104 0.35 3.92 -11.50
C THR A 104 -0.17 4.93 -10.49
N ILE A 105 0.73 5.59 -9.77
CA ILE A 105 0.37 6.66 -8.85
C ILE A 105 0.28 7.94 -9.67
N HIS A 106 -0.91 8.55 -9.73
CA HIS A 106 -1.13 9.80 -10.46
C HIS A 106 -0.85 11.02 -9.60
N GLU A 107 -1.36 11.02 -8.36
CA GLU A 107 -1.11 12.06 -7.36
C GLU A 107 -0.45 11.41 -6.16
N PRO A 108 0.45 12.12 -5.44
CA PRO A 108 1.10 11.55 -4.25
C PRO A 108 0.08 10.87 -3.36
N MET A 109 0.35 9.63 -2.99
CA MET A 109 -0.64 8.77 -2.32
C MET A 109 -0.21 8.42 -0.92
N ARG A 110 -1.19 8.39 -0.02
CA ARG A 110 -1.07 7.74 1.27
C ARG A 110 -2.16 6.68 1.40
N LYS A 111 -1.78 5.52 1.87
CA LYS A 111 -2.73 4.46 2.22
C LYS A 111 -2.38 3.80 3.54
N THR A 112 -3.40 3.28 4.21
CA THR A 112 -3.22 2.25 5.23
C THR A 112 -3.13 0.91 4.51
N TYR A 113 -2.08 0.14 4.80
CA TYR A 113 -1.97 -1.21 4.28
C TYR A 113 -2.16 -2.23 5.39
N ILE A 114 -2.81 -3.34 5.04
CA ILE A 114 -2.92 -4.52 5.87
C ILE A 114 -2.44 -5.69 5.02
N LEU A 115 -1.31 -6.29 5.41
CA LEU A 115 -0.79 -7.48 4.77
C LEU A 115 -1.19 -8.69 5.58
N ASN A 116 -1.69 -9.71 4.90
CA ASN A 116 -2.11 -10.93 5.56
C ASN A 116 -1.56 -12.14 4.82
N ALA A 117 -0.56 -12.79 5.43
CA ALA A 117 0.08 -13.99 4.89
C ALA A 117 -0.65 -15.25 5.38
N GLU A 118 -0.66 -16.27 4.55
CA GLU A 118 -1.18 -17.58 4.94
C GLU A 118 -0.19 -18.36 5.79
#